data_e3273f88d4c1ca2d8b9bf7a41395581d
#
_entry.id   e3273f88d4c1ca2d8b9bf7a41395581d
#
_cell.length_a   1.000
_cell.length_b   1.000
_cell.length_c   1.000
_cell.angle_alpha   90.00
_cell.angle_beta   90.00
_cell.angle_gamma   90.00
#
_symmetry.space_group_name_H-M   'P 1'
#
loop_
_entity.id
_entity.type
_entity.pdbx_description
1 polymer ?
#
loop_
_entity_poly.entity_id
_entity_poly.type
_entity_poly.pdbx_seq_one_letter_code
_entity_poly.pdbx_strand_id
1 'polypeptide(L)'
;MATYSSFVLPQGNSGDIIIPANESIAVACQGSAQVSRKLGYPNYPDQVTLIGTVNNGQTVFGPYASGAVIVVEASGGVEAFYEVGTEPVVQQGRLNAQVQVTPANITDGASMGFSPANLLTGYVTATPTTGRNIQLPTGAELDAATNMAVNDSFDWTLATLAAFALTITVDTGHTIVGAPATAGTSGATARFRTRKTAADTFVTYRL
;
A
#
# COMPACT_ATOMS: atom_id res chain seq x y z
N MET A 1 6.04 9.65 15.75
CA MET A 1 6.86 8.77 14.92
C MET A 1 6.49 7.36 15.32
N ALA A 2 5.64 6.69 14.55
CA ALA A 2 5.19 5.34 14.87
C ALA A 2 6.37 4.37 14.70
N THR A 3 6.71 3.66 15.76
CA THR A 3 7.74 2.63 15.71
C THR A 3 7.05 1.34 15.29
N TYR A 4 7.16 0.98 14.02
CA TYR A 4 6.62 -0.26 13.51
C TYR A 4 7.55 -1.42 13.89
N SER A 5 7.08 -2.30 14.75
CA SER A 5 7.76 -3.55 15.03
C SER A 5 6.74 -4.68 14.88
N SER A 6 6.79 -5.37 13.76
CA SER A 6 6.07 -6.63 13.60
C SER A 6 6.86 -7.72 14.31
N PHE A 7 6.26 -8.33 15.33
CA PHE A 7 6.85 -9.45 16.05
C PHE A 7 6.08 -10.73 15.73
N VAL A 8 6.82 -11.82 15.61
CA VAL A 8 6.28 -13.17 15.46
C VAL A 8 6.18 -13.80 16.85
N LEU A 9 5.00 -14.29 17.21
CA LEU A 9 4.80 -15.13 18.38
C LEU A 9 4.72 -16.58 17.89
N PRO A 10 5.74 -17.41 18.16
CA PRO A 10 5.68 -18.84 17.87
C PRO A 10 4.56 -19.51 18.63
N GLN A 11 4.05 -20.62 18.10
CA GLN A 11 3.03 -21.43 18.75
C GLN A 11 3.40 -21.77 20.21
N GLY A 12 2.44 -21.56 21.11
CA GLY A 12 2.58 -21.90 22.53
C GLY A 12 3.40 -20.90 23.35
N ASN A 13 3.88 -19.81 22.76
CA ASN A 13 4.48 -18.70 23.49
C ASN A 13 3.46 -17.58 23.67
N SER A 14 3.21 -17.20 24.90
CA SER A 14 2.52 -15.97 25.26
C SER A 14 3.54 -14.99 25.83
N GLY A 15 3.48 -13.76 25.39
CA GLY A 15 4.33 -12.68 25.91
C GLY A 15 3.48 -11.46 26.30
N ASP A 16 3.95 -10.72 27.31
CA ASP A 16 3.33 -9.46 27.67
C ASP A 16 3.66 -8.40 26.63
N ILE A 17 2.64 -7.92 25.91
CA ILE A 17 2.76 -6.85 24.93
C ILE A 17 2.25 -5.58 25.60
N ILE A 18 3.14 -4.61 25.77
CA ILE A 18 2.79 -3.32 26.38
C ILE A 18 2.25 -2.38 25.30
N ILE A 19 1.02 -1.92 25.49
CA ILE A 19 0.38 -0.95 24.61
C ILE A 19 0.44 0.41 25.31
N PRO A 20 1.08 1.43 24.70
CA PRO A 20 1.08 2.80 25.22
C PRO A 20 -0.32 3.41 25.29
N ALA A 21 -0.45 4.49 26.05
CA ALA A 21 -1.72 5.23 26.13
C ALA A 21 -2.11 5.79 24.75
N ASN A 22 -3.42 5.68 24.44
CA ASN A 22 -4.03 6.08 23.16
C ASN A 22 -3.57 5.31 21.93
N GLU A 23 -2.91 4.16 22.13
CA GLU A 23 -2.54 3.26 21.04
C GLU A 23 -3.42 2.00 21.04
N SER A 24 -3.36 1.29 19.91
CA SER A 24 -4.07 0.04 19.63
C SER A 24 -3.06 -1.06 19.31
N ILE A 25 -3.49 -2.31 19.35
CA ILE A 25 -2.77 -3.46 18.83
C ILE A 25 -3.55 -4.10 17.68
N ALA A 26 -2.91 -4.29 16.54
CA ALA A 26 -3.38 -5.18 15.49
C ALA A 26 -2.77 -6.56 15.69
N VAL A 27 -3.60 -7.60 15.68
CA VAL A 27 -3.18 -9.00 15.75
C VAL A 27 -3.67 -9.70 14.50
N ALA A 28 -2.79 -10.46 13.85
CA ALA A 28 -3.10 -11.24 12.66
C ALA A 28 -2.58 -12.68 12.79
N CYS A 29 -3.34 -13.65 12.31
CA CYS A 29 -2.91 -15.07 12.25
C CYS A 29 -3.57 -15.81 11.08
N GLN A 30 -2.93 -16.91 10.66
CA GLN A 30 -3.50 -17.90 9.73
C GLN A 30 -3.97 -19.11 10.52
N GLY A 31 -5.07 -19.00 11.24
CA GLY A 31 -5.61 -19.98 12.17
C GLY A 31 -6.37 -19.25 13.25
N SER A 32 -6.16 -19.60 14.52
CA SER A 32 -6.81 -18.94 15.64
C SER A 32 -5.78 -18.40 16.64
N ALA A 33 -6.01 -17.18 17.12
CA ALA A 33 -5.27 -16.59 18.23
C ALA A 33 -6.24 -15.97 19.25
N GLN A 34 -6.05 -16.29 20.52
CA GLN A 34 -6.77 -15.65 21.59
C GLN A 34 -6.04 -14.38 22.03
N VAL A 35 -6.77 -13.31 22.25
CA VAL A 35 -6.24 -12.03 22.70
C VAL A 35 -6.88 -11.68 24.04
N SER A 36 -6.03 -11.56 25.06
CA SER A 36 -6.45 -11.29 26.43
C SER A 36 -5.79 -10.03 26.96
N ARG A 37 -6.43 -9.36 27.90
CA ARG A 37 -5.89 -8.19 28.60
C ARG A 37 -5.58 -8.54 30.04
N LYS A 38 -4.39 -8.20 30.55
CA LYS A 38 -4.05 -8.30 31.97
C LYS A 38 -4.87 -7.28 32.78
N LEU A 39 -5.42 -7.73 33.89
CA LEU A 39 -6.30 -6.93 34.73
C LEU A 39 -5.53 -6.00 35.70
N GLY A 40 -4.22 -6.25 35.87
CA GLY A 40 -3.34 -5.41 36.67
C GLY A 40 -3.63 -5.42 38.17
N TYR A 41 -4.23 -6.48 38.68
CA TYR A 41 -4.45 -6.63 40.12
C TYR A 41 -3.14 -6.88 40.85
N PRO A 42 -2.77 -6.10 41.90
CA PRO A 42 -1.50 -6.23 42.60
C PRO A 42 -1.22 -7.63 43.17
N ASN A 43 -2.27 -8.34 43.60
CA ASN A 43 -2.17 -9.66 44.19
C ASN A 43 -2.34 -10.81 43.16
N TYR A 44 -2.70 -10.49 41.94
CA TYR A 44 -2.94 -11.44 40.85
C TYR A 44 -2.44 -10.87 39.51
N PRO A 45 -1.12 -10.68 39.37
CA PRO A 45 -0.54 -9.98 38.21
C PRO A 45 -0.76 -10.71 36.88
N ASP A 46 -0.94 -12.03 36.92
CA ASP A 46 -1.14 -12.87 35.72
C ASP A 46 -2.62 -13.10 35.36
N GLN A 47 -3.55 -12.49 36.11
CA GLN A 47 -4.96 -12.61 35.79
C GLN A 47 -5.28 -11.86 34.49
N VAL A 48 -5.87 -12.58 33.54
CA VAL A 48 -6.24 -12.06 32.22
C VAL A 48 -7.74 -12.13 31.98
N THR A 49 -8.26 -11.26 31.14
CA THR A 49 -9.62 -11.35 30.60
C THR A 49 -9.52 -11.47 29.09
N LEU A 50 -10.17 -12.48 28.51
CA LEU A 50 -10.29 -12.61 27.07
C LEU A 50 -11.03 -11.38 26.49
N ILE A 51 -10.42 -10.69 25.54
CA ILE A 51 -11.01 -9.54 24.86
C ILE A 51 -11.42 -9.85 23.43
N GLY A 52 -10.94 -10.93 22.86
CA GLY A 52 -11.34 -11.41 21.55
C GLY A 52 -10.52 -12.57 21.01
N THR A 53 -10.94 -13.06 19.87
CA THR A 53 -10.26 -14.12 19.12
C THR A 53 -10.09 -13.63 17.67
N VAL A 54 -8.90 -13.85 17.12
CA VAL A 54 -8.62 -13.59 15.69
C VAL A 54 -8.62 -14.92 14.96
N ASN A 55 -9.42 -15.04 13.90
CA ASN A 55 -9.53 -16.26 13.09
C ASN A 55 -9.23 -15.96 11.62
N ASN A 56 -8.17 -16.56 11.08
CA ASN A 56 -7.79 -16.45 9.66
C ASN A 56 -7.82 -15.02 9.10
N GLY A 57 -7.18 -14.07 9.80
CA GLY A 57 -7.19 -12.67 9.39
C GLY A 57 -6.54 -11.76 10.41
N GLN A 58 -6.97 -10.53 10.41
CA GLN A 58 -6.50 -9.48 11.30
C GLN A 58 -7.66 -8.82 12.05
N THR A 59 -7.41 -8.50 13.33
CA THR A 59 -8.33 -7.71 14.16
C THR A 59 -7.53 -6.67 14.94
N VAL A 60 -8.09 -5.47 15.07
CA VAL A 60 -7.51 -4.37 15.86
C VAL A 60 -8.27 -4.27 17.18
N PHE A 61 -7.52 -4.19 18.29
CA PHE A 61 -8.05 -4.00 19.64
C PHE A 61 -7.56 -2.66 20.20
N GLY A 62 -8.43 -1.92 20.81
CA GLY A 62 -8.16 -0.58 21.35
C GLY A 62 -8.96 0.51 20.62
N PRO A 63 -8.58 1.80 20.67
CA PRO A 63 -7.45 2.33 21.43
C PRO A 63 -7.62 2.23 22.96
N TYR A 64 -6.51 2.11 23.70
CA TYR A 64 -6.51 2.03 25.16
C TYR A 64 -6.11 3.39 25.76
N ALA A 65 -7.07 4.13 26.33
CA ALA A 65 -6.85 5.48 26.84
C ALA A 65 -5.70 5.61 27.86
N SER A 66 -5.53 4.61 28.71
CA SER A 66 -4.47 4.56 29.77
C SER A 66 -3.36 3.55 29.44
N GLY A 67 -3.32 3.01 28.24
CA GLY A 67 -2.48 1.88 27.90
C GLY A 67 -3.06 0.55 28.39
N ALA A 68 -2.42 -0.55 28.01
CA ALA A 68 -2.80 -1.90 28.39
C ALA A 68 -1.60 -2.86 28.33
N VAL A 69 -1.73 -3.98 29.02
CA VAL A 69 -0.86 -5.16 28.80
C VAL A 69 -1.72 -6.25 28.17
N ILE A 70 -1.35 -6.65 26.96
CA ILE A 70 -2.07 -7.63 26.16
C ILE A 70 -1.26 -8.92 26.10
N VAL A 71 -1.95 -10.05 26.19
CA VAL A 71 -1.40 -11.38 25.98
C VAL A 71 -2.04 -11.97 24.74
N VAL A 72 -1.23 -12.43 23.80
CA VAL A 72 -1.69 -13.10 22.57
C VAL A 72 -1.22 -14.56 22.62
N GLU A 73 -2.14 -15.49 22.45
CA GLU A 73 -1.88 -16.93 22.43
C GLU A 73 -2.33 -17.51 21.09
N ALA A 74 -1.36 -17.88 20.25
CA ALA A 74 -1.65 -18.56 18.99
C ALA A 74 -1.91 -20.04 19.21
N SER A 75 -2.98 -20.58 18.62
CA SER A 75 -3.38 -21.99 18.73
C SER A 75 -3.40 -22.68 17.37
N GLY A 76 -3.30 -24.01 17.36
CA GLY A 76 -3.43 -24.81 16.14
C GLY A 76 -2.21 -24.84 15.22
N GLY A 77 -1.00 -24.66 15.75
CA GLY A 77 0.24 -24.82 14.96
C GLY A 77 0.60 -23.63 14.10
N VAL A 78 0.03 -22.45 14.37
CA VAL A 78 0.22 -21.24 13.58
C VAL A 78 0.94 -20.16 14.37
N GLU A 79 1.58 -19.27 13.64
CA GLU A 79 2.20 -18.07 14.20
C GLU A 79 1.19 -16.93 14.24
N ALA A 80 1.25 -16.10 15.29
CA ALA A 80 0.55 -14.83 15.35
C ALA A 80 1.55 -13.68 15.16
N PHE A 81 1.11 -12.67 14.48
CA PHE A 81 1.85 -11.44 14.23
C PHE A 81 1.11 -10.29 14.90
N TYR A 82 1.83 -9.33 15.43
CA TYR A 82 1.20 -8.14 15.98
C TYR A 82 1.97 -6.86 15.67
N GLU A 83 1.26 -5.76 15.69
CA GLU A 83 1.78 -4.41 15.56
C GLU A 83 1.07 -3.49 16.54
N VAL A 84 1.81 -2.57 17.17
CA VAL A 84 1.28 -1.59 18.12
C VAL A 84 1.45 -0.18 17.56
N GLY A 85 0.43 0.65 17.65
CA GLY A 85 0.46 2.04 17.20
C GLY A 85 -0.90 2.72 17.23
N THR A 86 -0.98 3.92 16.73
CA THR A 86 -2.26 4.67 16.63
C THR A 86 -3.19 4.10 15.57
N GLU A 87 -2.64 3.58 14.48
CA GLU A 87 -3.35 2.90 13.38
C GLU A 87 -2.57 1.65 12.94
N PRO A 88 -2.46 0.63 13.81
CA PRO A 88 -1.63 -0.52 13.51
C PRO A 88 -2.26 -1.41 12.43
N VAL A 89 -1.43 -1.86 11.48
CA VAL A 89 -1.80 -2.80 10.42
C VAL A 89 -0.73 -3.86 10.27
N VAL A 90 -0.98 -5.08 10.72
CA VAL A 90 -0.03 -6.17 10.54
C VAL A 90 0.05 -6.56 9.07
N GLN A 91 1.22 -6.42 8.50
CA GLN A 91 1.49 -6.85 7.12
C GLN A 91 1.83 -8.35 7.07
N GLN A 92 0.85 -9.16 7.45
CA GLN A 92 1.01 -10.61 7.46
C GLN A 92 0.98 -11.18 6.04
N GLY A 93 1.91 -12.05 5.74
CA GLY A 93 1.89 -12.88 4.51
C GLY A 93 2.13 -12.12 3.22
N ARG A 94 2.54 -10.87 3.27
CA ARG A 94 2.87 -10.07 2.08
C ARG A 94 4.35 -10.06 1.72
N LEU A 95 5.16 -10.92 2.31
CA LEU A 95 6.60 -11.00 2.01
C LEU A 95 6.89 -11.24 0.51
N ASN A 96 5.92 -11.77 -0.25
CA ASN A 96 6.04 -12.02 -1.68
C ASN A 96 4.83 -11.55 -2.51
N ALA A 97 3.81 -10.92 -1.90
CA ALA A 97 2.65 -10.39 -2.61
C ALA A 97 2.59 -8.87 -2.46
N GLN A 98 2.87 -8.15 -3.54
CA GLN A 98 2.57 -6.72 -3.62
C GLN A 98 1.08 -6.54 -3.85
N VAL A 99 0.45 -5.59 -3.12
CA VAL A 99 -0.91 -5.18 -3.46
C VAL A 99 -0.84 -4.42 -4.77
N GLN A 100 -1.36 -5.02 -5.81
CA GLN A 100 -1.61 -4.34 -7.06
C GLN A 100 -3.03 -3.77 -7.01
N VAL A 101 -3.14 -2.45 -7.06
CA VAL A 101 -4.43 -1.79 -7.28
C VAL A 101 -4.95 -2.24 -8.65
N THR A 102 -6.27 -2.39 -8.79
CA THR A 102 -6.86 -2.71 -10.10
C THR A 102 -6.31 -1.75 -11.16
N PRO A 103 -5.72 -2.26 -12.25
CA PRO A 103 -5.17 -1.41 -13.31
C PRO A 103 -6.21 -0.45 -13.85
N ALA A 104 -5.83 0.81 -14.02
CA ALA A 104 -6.69 1.76 -14.70
C ALA A 104 -6.77 1.40 -16.19
N ASN A 105 -7.96 1.43 -16.77
CA ASN A 105 -8.15 1.27 -18.21
C ASN A 105 -8.56 2.61 -18.82
N ILE A 106 -7.73 3.13 -19.73
CA ILE A 106 -8.02 4.37 -20.45
C ILE A 106 -8.90 4.06 -21.66
N THR A 107 -10.06 4.70 -21.72
CA THR A 107 -10.98 4.59 -22.85
C THR A 107 -10.34 5.13 -24.12
N ASP A 108 -10.43 4.38 -25.23
CA ASP A 108 -9.96 4.83 -26.54
C ASP A 108 -10.73 6.07 -27.03
N GLY A 109 -10.02 6.99 -27.64
CA GLY A 109 -10.57 8.22 -28.18
C GLY A 109 -9.51 9.11 -28.81
N ALA A 110 -9.95 10.16 -29.47
CA ALA A 110 -9.05 11.15 -30.12
C ALA A 110 -8.22 11.95 -29.08
N SER A 111 -8.78 12.13 -27.88
CA SER A 111 -8.15 12.87 -26.78
C SER A 111 -8.05 11.96 -25.56
N MET A 112 -6.99 11.17 -25.47
CA MET A 112 -6.73 10.32 -24.31
C MET A 112 -5.84 11.07 -23.32
N GLY A 113 -6.12 10.92 -22.03
CA GLY A 113 -5.32 11.52 -20.96
C GLY A 113 -5.29 10.67 -19.71
N PHE A 114 -4.21 10.77 -18.95
CA PHE A 114 -4.12 10.22 -17.63
C PHE A 114 -4.69 11.21 -16.61
N SER A 115 -5.51 10.72 -15.69
CA SER A 115 -5.68 11.41 -14.42
C SER A 115 -4.54 11.06 -13.47
N PRO A 116 -4.25 11.86 -12.44
CA PRO A 116 -3.30 11.44 -11.38
C PRO A 116 -3.65 10.08 -10.78
N ALA A 117 -4.93 9.82 -10.54
CA ALA A 117 -5.42 8.54 -10.01
C ALA A 117 -5.06 7.36 -10.92
N ASN A 118 -5.10 7.52 -12.25
CA ASN A 118 -4.69 6.46 -13.17
C ASN A 118 -3.21 6.10 -13.01
N LEU A 119 -2.33 7.10 -12.95
CA LEU A 119 -0.88 6.88 -12.79
C LEU A 119 -0.54 6.21 -11.45
N LEU A 120 -1.23 6.61 -10.39
CA LEU A 120 -1.00 6.10 -9.03
C LEU A 120 -1.46 4.65 -8.84
N THR A 121 -2.20 4.05 -9.79
CA THR A 121 -2.44 2.60 -9.79
C THR A 121 -1.15 1.81 -10.06
N GLY A 122 -0.13 2.43 -10.60
CA GLY A 122 1.14 1.81 -11.00
C GLY A 122 1.05 0.96 -12.27
N TYR A 123 -0.13 0.65 -12.77
CA TYR A 123 -0.34 -0.09 -14.01
C TYR A 123 -1.57 0.42 -14.77
N VAL A 124 -1.34 0.89 -15.97
CA VAL A 124 -2.39 1.47 -16.82
C VAL A 124 -2.50 0.70 -18.13
N THR A 125 -3.71 0.43 -18.56
CA THR A 125 -4.00 -0.26 -19.83
C THR A 125 -4.82 0.63 -20.75
N ALA A 126 -4.73 0.37 -22.05
CA ALA A 126 -5.66 0.88 -23.04
C ALA A 126 -5.81 -0.08 -24.22
N THR A 127 -6.97 -0.07 -24.88
CA THR A 127 -7.26 -0.88 -26.06
C THR A 127 -7.53 0.05 -27.24
N PRO A 128 -6.47 0.69 -27.81
CA PRO A 128 -6.64 1.64 -28.89
C PRO A 128 -7.05 0.95 -30.20
N THR A 129 -7.87 1.64 -31.01
CA THR A 129 -8.28 1.17 -32.35
C THR A 129 -7.35 1.69 -33.47
N THR A 130 -6.42 2.60 -33.12
CA THR A 130 -5.36 3.13 -33.98
C THR A 130 -4.21 3.62 -33.09
N GLY A 131 -3.08 4.04 -33.66
CA GLY A 131 -2.03 4.71 -32.88
C GLY A 131 -2.56 5.97 -32.19
N ARG A 132 -2.34 6.08 -30.87
CA ARG A 132 -2.91 7.15 -30.04
C ARG A 132 -1.84 7.86 -29.22
N ASN A 133 -2.10 9.16 -28.98
CA ASN A 133 -1.41 9.93 -27.97
C ASN A 133 -2.21 9.90 -26.66
N ILE A 134 -1.51 9.76 -25.54
CA ILE A 134 -2.08 9.86 -24.19
C ILE A 134 -1.33 10.95 -23.45
N GLN A 135 -2.04 11.98 -23.01
CA GLN A 135 -1.46 13.13 -22.32
C GLN A 135 -1.29 12.84 -20.82
N LEU A 136 -0.13 13.20 -20.26
CA LEU A 136 0.07 13.22 -18.81
C LEU A 136 -0.79 14.32 -18.18
N PRO A 137 -1.20 14.17 -16.90
CA PRO A 137 -1.85 15.27 -16.18
C PRO A 137 -0.90 16.44 -16.05
N THR A 138 -1.41 17.62 -15.77
CA THR A 138 -0.54 18.76 -15.42
C THR A 138 0.27 18.47 -14.15
N GLY A 139 1.43 19.11 -14.02
CA GLY A 139 2.23 19.01 -12.79
C GLY A 139 1.44 19.45 -11.56
N ALA A 140 0.63 20.50 -11.67
CA ALA A 140 -0.22 20.98 -10.57
C ALA A 140 -1.28 19.95 -10.15
N GLU A 141 -1.94 19.26 -11.10
CA GLU A 141 -2.91 18.20 -10.79
C GLU A 141 -2.24 17.01 -10.09
N LEU A 142 -1.04 16.62 -10.55
CA LEU A 142 -0.30 15.51 -9.95
C LEU A 142 0.23 15.90 -8.56
N ASP A 143 0.69 17.12 -8.37
CA ASP A 143 1.15 17.61 -7.07
C ASP A 143 0.03 17.67 -6.04
N ALA A 144 -1.14 18.16 -6.44
CA ALA A 144 -2.34 18.21 -5.60
C ALA A 144 -2.87 16.81 -5.21
N ALA A 145 -2.63 15.80 -6.06
CA ALA A 145 -3.08 14.43 -5.82
C ALA A 145 -2.08 13.57 -5.02
N THR A 146 -0.89 14.09 -4.74
CA THR A 146 0.19 13.36 -4.06
C THR A 146 0.79 14.17 -2.91
N ASN A 147 1.34 13.47 -1.89
CA ASN A 147 2.10 14.10 -0.82
C ASN A 147 3.63 13.98 -1.06
N MET A 148 4.04 14.00 -2.33
CA MET A 148 5.44 13.82 -2.69
C MET A 148 6.30 15.02 -2.30
N ALA A 149 7.42 14.76 -1.64
CA ALA A 149 8.48 15.74 -1.46
C ALA A 149 9.32 15.87 -2.75
N VAL A 150 10.07 16.96 -2.88
CA VAL A 150 11.03 17.12 -3.99
C VAL A 150 12.04 15.97 -3.94
N ASN A 151 12.28 15.34 -5.08
CA ASN A 151 13.05 14.12 -5.34
C ASN A 151 12.33 12.79 -5.06
N ASP A 152 11.14 12.77 -4.51
CA ASP A 152 10.34 11.55 -4.48
C ASP A 152 9.96 11.12 -5.89
N SER A 153 9.77 9.81 -6.07
CA SER A 153 9.41 9.23 -7.36
C SER A 153 8.54 7.99 -7.19
N PHE A 154 7.76 7.70 -8.21
CA PHE A 154 7.00 6.45 -8.33
C PHE A 154 7.14 5.85 -9.73
N ASP A 155 7.05 4.52 -9.79
CA ASP A 155 7.10 3.75 -11.03
C ASP A 155 5.69 3.39 -11.49
N TRP A 156 5.49 3.40 -12.80
CA TRP A 156 4.25 2.97 -13.43
C TRP A 156 4.50 2.37 -14.80
N THR A 157 3.56 1.57 -15.26
CA THR A 157 3.64 0.85 -16.53
C THR A 157 2.41 1.13 -17.37
N LEU A 158 2.63 1.46 -18.64
CA LEU A 158 1.58 1.54 -19.65
C LEU A 158 1.60 0.28 -20.51
N ALA A 159 0.45 -0.36 -20.70
CA ALA A 159 0.28 -1.50 -21.59
C ALA A 159 -0.75 -1.19 -22.67
N THR A 160 -0.41 -1.47 -23.94
CA THR A 160 -1.42 -1.53 -25.00
C THR A 160 -1.99 -2.94 -25.11
N LEU A 161 -3.30 -3.07 -25.10
CA LEU A 161 -4.00 -4.35 -25.26
C LEU A 161 -4.41 -4.62 -26.72
N ALA A 162 -4.04 -3.71 -27.64
CA ALA A 162 -4.27 -3.83 -29.07
C ALA A 162 -2.96 -3.66 -29.85
N ALA A 163 -2.97 -4.01 -31.14
CA ALA A 163 -1.78 -3.95 -32.01
C ALA A 163 -1.50 -2.52 -32.51
N PHE A 164 -1.58 -1.53 -31.62
CA PHE A 164 -1.30 -0.13 -31.90
C PHE A 164 -0.46 0.50 -30.82
N ALA A 165 0.45 1.39 -31.22
CA ALA A 165 1.31 2.11 -30.29
C ALA A 165 0.54 3.18 -29.52
N LEU A 166 0.89 3.34 -28.24
CA LEU A 166 0.46 4.42 -27.37
C LEU A 166 1.67 5.33 -27.13
N THR A 167 1.55 6.61 -27.49
CA THR A 167 2.60 7.61 -27.31
C THR A 167 2.20 8.58 -26.21
N ILE A 168 3.05 8.72 -25.19
CA ILE A 168 2.81 9.66 -24.10
C ILE A 168 3.20 11.06 -24.55
N THR A 169 2.33 12.02 -24.30
CA THR A 169 2.60 13.44 -24.47
C THR A 169 2.59 14.16 -23.12
N VAL A 170 3.34 15.25 -23.04
CA VAL A 170 3.43 16.07 -21.82
C VAL A 170 2.37 17.13 -21.77
N ASP A 171 2.03 17.55 -20.57
CA ASP A 171 1.29 18.77 -20.29
C ASP A 171 2.14 19.72 -19.44
N THR A 172 1.60 20.88 -19.09
CA THR A 172 2.26 21.92 -18.30
C THR A 172 2.84 21.33 -16.99
N GLY A 173 4.09 21.65 -16.71
CA GLY A 173 4.79 21.16 -15.52
C GLY A 173 5.37 19.74 -15.66
N HIS A 174 5.29 19.11 -16.85
CA HIS A 174 5.89 17.80 -17.11
C HIS A 174 6.95 17.85 -18.21
N THR A 175 7.97 17.00 -18.08
CA THR A 175 8.93 16.67 -19.15
C THR A 175 9.10 15.16 -19.23
N ILE A 176 9.43 14.64 -20.43
CA ILE A 176 9.75 13.22 -20.66
C ILE A 176 11.19 13.08 -21.13
N VAL A 177 11.89 12.09 -20.56
CA VAL A 177 13.25 11.69 -20.96
C VAL A 177 13.19 10.24 -21.43
N GLY A 178 13.66 9.99 -22.64
CA GLY A 178 13.64 8.70 -23.32
C GLY A 178 12.46 8.51 -24.26
N ALA A 179 12.29 7.29 -24.80
CA ALA A 179 11.25 6.99 -25.77
C ALA A 179 9.84 6.98 -25.13
N PRO A 180 8.91 7.83 -25.57
CA PRO A 180 7.61 7.99 -24.89
C PRO A 180 6.55 6.96 -25.31
N ALA A 181 6.87 6.00 -26.18
CA ALA A 181 5.88 5.12 -26.78
C ALA A 181 6.02 3.64 -26.36
N THR A 182 4.88 2.92 -26.39
CA THR A 182 4.86 1.45 -26.40
C THR A 182 5.17 0.95 -27.81
N ALA A 183 5.59 -0.32 -27.96
CA ALA A 183 5.59 -0.96 -29.27
C ALA A 183 4.14 -1.13 -29.78
N GLY A 184 3.96 -1.18 -31.10
CA GLY A 184 2.64 -1.35 -31.74
C GLY A 184 2.14 -2.80 -31.79
N THR A 185 2.42 -3.60 -30.77
CA THR A 185 1.98 -5.01 -30.66
C THR A 185 1.08 -5.18 -29.42
N SER A 186 0.05 -6.03 -29.54
CA SER A 186 -0.81 -6.34 -28.40
C SER A 186 -0.01 -6.91 -27.23
N GLY A 187 -0.28 -6.42 -26.02
CA GLY A 187 0.47 -6.77 -24.81
C GLY A 187 1.80 -6.04 -24.63
N ALA A 188 2.18 -5.15 -25.57
CA ALA A 188 3.41 -4.37 -25.41
C ALA A 188 3.29 -3.41 -24.22
N THR A 189 4.35 -3.31 -23.44
CA THR A 189 4.44 -2.47 -22.25
C THR A 189 5.54 -1.43 -22.36
N ALA A 190 5.36 -0.34 -21.64
CA ALA A 190 6.33 0.71 -21.45
C ALA A 190 6.39 1.08 -19.96
N ARG A 191 7.55 0.94 -19.32
CA ARG A 191 7.74 1.28 -17.90
C ARG A 191 8.35 2.66 -17.78
N PHE A 192 7.86 3.40 -16.81
CA PHE A 192 8.25 4.78 -16.54
C PHE A 192 8.48 5.01 -15.06
N ARG A 193 9.30 6.02 -14.77
CA ARG A 193 9.46 6.60 -13.42
C ARG A 193 9.17 8.08 -13.49
N THR A 194 8.23 8.55 -12.69
CA THR A 194 7.92 9.97 -12.55
C THR A 194 8.50 10.49 -11.24
N ARG A 195 9.32 11.54 -11.30
CA ARG A 195 9.99 12.20 -10.17
C ARG A 195 9.54 13.64 -10.06
N LYS A 196 9.22 14.08 -8.84
CA LYS A 196 9.00 15.49 -8.53
C LYS A 196 10.32 16.24 -8.46
N THR A 197 10.45 17.34 -9.20
CA THR A 197 11.69 18.16 -9.24
C THR A 197 11.54 19.50 -8.56
N ALA A 198 10.31 20.05 -8.53
CA ALA A 198 9.93 21.27 -7.79
C ALA A 198 8.41 21.25 -7.55
N ALA A 199 7.86 22.26 -6.91
CA ALA A 199 6.41 22.46 -6.84
C ALA A 199 5.82 22.45 -8.26
N ASP A 200 4.73 21.70 -8.46
CA ASP A 200 4.01 21.54 -9.73
C ASP A 200 4.88 21.11 -10.93
N THR A 201 6.07 20.51 -10.65
CA THR A 201 7.02 20.17 -11.70
C THR A 201 7.55 18.75 -11.58
N PHE A 202 7.40 17.97 -12.65
CA PHE A 202 7.77 16.55 -12.71
C PHE A 202 8.57 16.21 -13.96
N VAL A 203 9.43 15.20 -13.83
CA VAL A 203 10.15 14.57 -14.94
C VAL A 203 9.80 13.10 -14.97
N THR A 204 9.38 12.62 -16.14
CA THR A 204 9.08 11.19 -16.38
C THR A 204 10.18 10.58 -17.23
N TYR A 205 10.81 9.55 -16.72
CA TYR A 205 11.88 8.80 -17.37
C TYR A 205 11.33 7.49 -17.93
N ARG A 206 11.72 7.15 -19.14
CA ARG A 206 11.55 5.80 -19.71
C ARG A 206 12.59 4.86 -19.09
N LEU A 207 12.14 3.73 -18.50
CA LEU A 207 13.00 2.70 -17.89
C LEU A 207 13.26 1.54 -18.85
#